data_b237fe99f800fde285d2afb1b9632b53
#
_entry.id   b237fe99f800fde285d2afb1b9632b53
#
_cell.length_a   1.000
_cell.length_b   1.000
_cell.length_c   1.000
_cell.angle_alpha   90.00
_cell.angle_beta   90.00
_cell.angle_gamma   90.00
#
_symmetry.space_group_name_H-M   'P 1'
#
loop_
_entity.id
_entity.type
_entity.pdbx_description
1 polymer ?
#
loop_
_entity_poly.entity_id
_entity_poly.type
_entity_poly.pdbx_seq_one_letter_code
_entity_poly.pdbx_strand_id
1 'polypeptide(L)'
;MQISAKSVFFKISLAFYIFLFINIPIFSKDYTQKIFLWDSVPKMETQKRDTILYYVPPVSTPLNGQSLSETEGKIAAVIICPGGSYHHLGMPHEGFASARWFSSHGFAAFVLRYRVAYNCHHYPDQLEDLQMAIVYIREHAGDFNIDKNKIGAIGYSAGGHLVTMAGEFAGTHNELTKLGIETTESVRPDFVMPIYPVVSMQDDIGHKWSRRSLLGHQWKEPNATKGWSLPNFWGHAYSQSLKDEFSMELNVPDDMPPTFILACEDDPVVIYENSVRLDKALAAKNIPHLFVSYPKGGHGFGMKENSFIMEESHWNDEKLLPWLKEIGILN
;
A
#
# COMPACT_ATOMS: atom_id res chain seq x y z
N MET A 1 -14.89 56.69 -64.49
CA MET A 1 -13.45 56.84 -64.22
C MET A 1 -13.19 56.18 -62.88
N GLN A 2 -12.53 55.05 -62.95
CA GLN A 2 -12.23 54.15 -61.79
C GLN A 2 -11.15 54.79 -60.91
N ILE A 3 -11.34 54.82 -59.61
CA ILE A 3 -10.23 54.87 -58.64
C ILE A 3 -10.51 53.88 -57.51
N SER A 4 -9.71 52.94 -57.50
CA SER A 4 -9.18 51.91 -56.67
C SER A 4 -9.42 52.03 -55.18
N ALA A 5 -10.12 51.02 -54.66
CA ALA A 5 -10.15 50.63 -53.24
C ALA A 5 -9.03 49.63 -52.96
N LYS A 6 -7.89 50.02 -52.45
CA LYS A 6 -6.83 49.19 -51.87
C LYS A 6 -6.02 50.03 -50.89
N SER A 7 -6.26 49.90 -49.60
CA SER A 7 -5.30 50.06 -48.51
C SER A 7 -5.97 50.44 -47.18
N VAL A 8 -6.79 49.57 -46.61
CA VAL A 8 -7.21 49.65 -45.20
C VAL A 8 -7.31 48.26 -44.54
N PHE A 9 -6.65 47.25 -45.04
CA PHE A 9 -6.68 45.92 -44.44
C PHE A 9 -5.28 45.39 -44.06
N PHE A 10 -4.53 46.16 -43.27
CA PHE A 10 -3.25 45.59 -42.78
C PHE A 10 -2.73 46.26 -41.50
N LYS A 11 -3.57 46.45 -40.49
CA LYS A 11 -3.09 46.85 -39.16
C LYS A 11 -3.94 46.37 -37.97
N ILE A 12 -4.69 45.29 -38.10
CA ILE A 12 -5.37 44.66 -36.95
C ILE A 12 -5.11 43.15 -37.00
N SER A 13 -3.88 42.75 -36.81
CA SER A 13 -3.54 41.33 -36.64
C SER A 13 -2.21 41.09 -35.92
N LEU A 14 -1.85 41.96 -34.99
CA LEU A 14 -0.63 41.73 -34.19
C LEU A 14 -0.82 42.01 -32.68
N ALA A 15 -2.05 42.07 -32.20
CA ALA A 15 -2.34 42.30 -30.77
C ALA A 15 -3.13 41.19 -30.10
N PHE A 16 -3.28 40.02 -30.72
CA PHE A 16 -4.06 38.90 -30.15
C PHE A 16 -3.26 37.59 -30.00
N TYR A 17 -1.93 37.65 -30.02
CA TYR A 17 -1.06 36.49 -29.84
C TYR A 17 -0.25 36.49 -28.53
N ILE A 18 -0.61 37.32 -27.58
CA ILE A 18 0.04 37.35 -26.27
C ILE A 18 -1.10 37.31 -25.24
N PHE A 19 -1.58 36.15 -24.87
CA PHE A 19 -2.20 35.75 -23.58
C PHE A 19 -3.03 34.48 -23.75
N LEU A 20 -2.38 33.44 -24.21
CA LEU A 20 -2.83 32.08 -23.97
C LEU A 20 -1.64 31.27 -23.44
N PHE A 21 -1.00 31.78 -22.39
CA PHE A 21 -0.42 30.85 -21.41
C PHE A 21 -1.60 30.23 -20.67
N ILE A 22 -2.23 29.24 -21.31
CA ILE A 22 -3.02 28.25 -20.64
C ILE A 22 -2.12 27.75 -19.53
N ASN A 23 -2.50 28.02 -18.28
CA ASN A 23 -2.06 27.25 -17.14
C ASN A 23 -2.46 25.80 -17.42
N ILE A 24 -1.64 25.09 -18.17
CA ILE A 24 -1.61 23.63 -18.10
C ILE A 24 -1.21 23.38 -16.67
N PRO A 25 -2.06 22.78 -15.82
CA PRO A 25 -1.62 22.35 -14.52
C PRO A 25 -0.43 21.44 -14.83
N ILE A 26 0.75 21.86 -14.40
CA ILE A 26 1.88 20.95 -14.32
C ILE A 26 1.39 19.93 -13.33
N PHE A 27 0.92 18.79 -13.83
CA PHE A 27 0.74 17.62 -12.99
C PHE A 27 2.12 17.32 -12.43
N SER A 28 2.40 17.83 -11.22
CA SER A 28 3.57 17.45 -10.49
C SER A 28 3.48 15.93 -10.38
N LYS A 29 4.53 15.23 -10.79
CA LYS A 29 4.56 13.78 -10.60
C LYS A 29 4.35 13.52 -9.11
N ASP A 30 3.43 12.61 -8.79
CA ASP A 30 3.17 12.19 -7.41
C ASP A 30 4.39 11.49 -6.75
N TYR A 31 5.51 11.36 -7.47
CA TYR A 31 6.75 10.72 -7.04
C TYR A 31 7.96 11.37 -7.71
N THR A 32 9.13 11.28 -7.08
CA THR A 32 10.40 11.78 -7.64
C THR A 32 11.19 10.70 -8.37
N GLN A 33 11.10 9.46 -7.90
CA GLN A 33 11.83 8.33 -8.45
C GLN A 33 10.93 7.13 -8.66
N LYS A 34 11.21 6.37 -9.73
CA LYS A 34 10.59 5.11 -10.08
C LYS A 34 11.64 4.02 -10.05
N ILE A 35 11.48 3.05 -9.17
CA ILE A 35 12.43 1.97 -8.94
C ILE A 35 11.79 0.67 -9.42
N PHE A 36 12.47 -0.03 -10.32
CA PHE A 36 12.09 -1.37 -10.78
C PHE A 36 12.79 -2.38 -9.89
N LEU A 37 12.06 -2.92 -8.91
CA LEU A 37 12.65 -3.71 -7.81
C LEU A 37 13.43 -4.94 -8.26
N TRP A 38 13.04 -5.55 -9.38
CA TRP A 38 13.61 -6.81 -9.85
C TRP A 38 14.71 -6.65 -10.92
N ASP A 39 15.01 -5.42 -11.35
CA ASP A 39 16.00 -5.18 -12.41
C ASP A 39 17.41 -5.61 -12.01
N SER A 40 17.74 -5.55 -10.71
CA SER A 40 19.05 -5.98 -10.19
C SER A 40 19.18 -7.51 -9.99
N VAL A 41 18.07 -8.25 -10.09
CA VAL A 41 18.05 -9.69 -9.84
C VAL A 41 18.15 -10.46 -11.17
N PRO A 42 19.26 -11.16 -11.45
CA PRO A 42 19.45 -11.87 -12.71
C PRO A 42 18.29 -12.82 -13.04
N LYS A 43 17.81 -12.77 -14.28
CA LYS A 43 16.69 -13.57 -14.82
C LYS A 43 15.30 -13.20 -14.28
N MET A 44 15.18 -12.21 -13.39
CA MET A 44 13.90 -11.78 -12.84
C MET A 44 13.35 -10.53 -13.53
N GLU A 45 14.20 -9.73 -14.16
CA GLU A 45 13.91 -8.44 -14.79
C GLU A 45 12.79 -8.51 -15.85
N THR A 46 12.64 -9.63 -16.55
CA THR A 46 11.58 -9.82 -17.56
C THR A 46 10.29 -10.39 -17.01
N GLN A 47 10.40 -11.23 -15.98
CA GLN A 47 9.24 -11.93 -15.40
C GLN A 47 8.47 -11.08 -14.39
N LYS A 48 9.15 -10.12 -13.73
CA LYS A 48 8.61 -9.33 -12.62
C LYS A 48 8.56 -7.82 -12.91
N ARG A 49 8.53 -7.44 -14.19
CA ARG A 49 8.52 -6.04 -14.68
C ARG A 49 7.41 -5.16 -14.12
N ASP A 50 6.32 -5.76 -13.69
CA ASP A 50 5.16 -5.02 -13.20
C ASP A 50 5.33 -4.50 -11.77
N THR A 51 6.37 -4.96 -11.05
CA THR A 51 6.66 -4.49 -9.69
C THR A 51 7.47 -3.21 -9.73
N ILE A 52 6.89 -2.16 -9.19
CA ILE A 52 7.48 -0.82 -9.19
C ILE A 52 7.32 -0.21 -7.81
N LEU A 53 8.42 0.36 -7.30
CA LEU A 53 8.42 1.17 -6.11
C LEU A 53 8.54 2.65 -6.49
N TYR A 54 7.55 3.46 -6.14
CA TYR A 54 7.53 4.89 -6.39
C TYR A 54 7.96 5.63 -5.14
N TYR A 55 9.08 6.32 -5.19
CA TYR A 55 9.61 7.08 -4.07
C TYR A 55 9.04 8.50 -4.05
N VAL A 56 8.57 8.91 -2.89
CA VAL A 56 8.11 10.26 -2.55
C VAL A 56 8.94 10.74 -1.36
N PRO A 57 9.84 11.71 -1.57
CA PRO A 57 10.73 12.21 -0.51
C PRO A 57 9.95 12.98 0.54
N PRO A 58 10.48 13.13 1.76
CA PRO A 58 9.90 14.02 2.75
C PRO A 58 9.86 15.47 2.24
N VAL A 59 8.82 16.19 2.61
CA VAL A 59 8.75 17.63 2.34
C VAL A 59 9.72 18.36 3.25
N SER A 60 10.61 19.16 2.67
CA SER A 60 11.67 19.88 3.39
C SER A 60 11.15 20.93 4.38
N THR A 61 9.89 21.33 4.26
CA THR A 61 9.21 22.24 5.20
C THR A 61 7.88 21.61 5.58
N PRO A 62 7.76 20.99 6.77
CA PRO A 62 6.51 20.44 7.24
C PRO A 62 5.41 21.50 7.32
N LEU A 63 4.14 21.10 7.10
CA LEU A 63 2.97 21.97 7.16
C LEU A 63 2.80 22.71 8.51
N ASN A 64 3.43 22.21 9.58
CA ASN A 64 3.43 22.82 10.91
C ASN A 64 4.52 23.88 11.12
N GLY A 65 5.26 24.29 10.10
CA GLY A 65 6.28 25.35 10.18
C GLY A 65 7.57 24.98 10.89
N GLN A 66 7.76 23.73 11.28
CA GLN A 66 9.04 23.23 11.80
C GLN A 66 9.93 22.85 10.61
N SER A 67 11.05 23.57 10.44
CA SER A 67 12.10 23.17 9.50
C SER A 67 12.70 21.85 9.96
N LEU A 68 12.67 20.84 9.11
CA LEU A 68 13.54 19.67 9.31
C LEU A 68 14.96 20.18 9.14
N SER A 69 15.72 20.22 10.24
CA SER A 69 17.12 20.64 10.19
C SER A 69 17.89 19.62 9.36
N GLU A 70 18.68 20.07 8.39
CA GLU A 70 19.55 19.23 7.55
C GLU A 70 20.58 18.41 8.35
N THR A 71 20.57 18.52 9.69
CA THR A 71 21.63 18.04 10.58
C THR A 71 21.21 16.99 11.60
N GLU A 72 19.94 16.64 11.75
CA GLU A 72 19.50 15.75 12.82
C GLU A 72 18.81 14.47 12.33
N GLY A 73 19.60 13.40 12.24
CA GLY A 73 19.14 12.03 12.31
C GLY A 73 18.61 11.44 11.00
N LYS A 74 18.65 10.14 10.96
CA LYS A 74 18.01 9.37 9.91
C LYS A 74 16.48 9.37 10.10
N ILE A 75 15.73 9.39 9.00
CA ILE A 75 14.28 9.44 8.99
C ILE A 75 13.65 8.04 8.93
N ALA A 76 12.39 7.93 9.33
CA ALA A 76 11.62 6.73 9.13
C ALA A 76 11.14 6.59 7.67
N ALA A 77 10.91 5.35 7.24
CA ALA A 77 10.32 5.05 5.96
C ALA A 77 8.99 4.30 6.09
N VAL A 78 8.14 4.44 5.09
CA VAL A 78 6.89 3.69 4.99
C VAL A 78 6.69 3.15 3.58
N ILE A 79 6.36 1.85 3.49
CA ILE A 79 5.94 1.20 2.26
C ILE A 79 4.41 1.19 2.24
N ILE A 80 3.82 1.65 1.16
CA ILE A 80 2.38 1.80 1.01
C ILE A 80 1.88 0.75 0.03
N CYS A 81 1.02 -0.14 0.50
CA CYS A 81 0.40 -1.23 -0.25
C CYS A 81 -1.08 -0.92 -0.51
N PRO A 82 -1.46 -0.37 -1.68
CA PRO A 82 -2.85 -0.08 -1.99
C PRO A 82 -3.72 -1.33 -1.99
N GLY A 83 -5.02 -1.18 -1.71
CA GLY A 83 -6.01 -2.23 -1.84
C GLY A 83 -6.45 -2.46 -3.29
N GLY A 84 -7.47 -3.30 -3.43
CA GLY A 84 -8.05 -3.68 -4.74
C GLY A 84 -8.21 -5.18 -4.89
N SER A 85 -8.51 -5.87 -3.79
CA SER A 85 -8.83 -7.30 -3.73
C SER A 85 -7.73 -8.21 -4.29
N TYR A 86 -6.46 -7.80 -4.27
CA TYR A 86 -5.34 -8.46 -4.96
C TYR A 86 -5.52 -8.57 -6.48
N HIS A 87 -6.60 -8.01 -7.04
CA HIS A 87 -6.91 -8.05 -8.45
C HIS A 87 -6.42 -6.80 -9.19
N HIS A 88 -6.51 -5.64 -8.58
CA HIS A 88 -6.04 -4.34 -9.06
C HIS A 88 -5.49 -3.51 -7.89
N LEU A 89 -5.07 -2.27 -8.14
CA LEU A 89 -4.50 -1.40 -7.12
C LEU A 89 -5.16 -0.02 -7.10
N GLY A 90 -5.59 0.43 -5.93
CA GLY A 90 -6.13 1.76 -5.66
C GLY A 90 -5.06 2.85 -5.57
N MET A 91 -4.18 2.93 -6.59
CA MET A 91 -3.00 3.80 -6.59
C MET A 91 -3.24 5.27 -6.22
N PRO A 92 -4.30 5.95 -6.70
CA PRO A 92 -4.46 7.39 -6.43
C PRO A 92 -4.80 7.72 -4.98
N HIS A 93 -5.81 7.07 -4.41
CA HIS A 93 -6.40 7.44 -3.10
C HIS A 93 -5.81 6.65 -1.92
N GLU A 94 -5.34 5.44 -2.14
CA GLU A 94 -4.68 4.62 -1.12
C GLU A 94 -3.15 4.67 -1.26
N GLY A 95 -2.63 4.78 -2.48
CA GLY A 95 -1.21 4.87 -2.75
C GLY A 95 -0.65 6.30 -2.59
N PHE A 96 -0.83 7.13 -3.62
CA PHE A 96 -0.19 8.45 -3.67
C PHE A 96 -0.76 9.47 -2.68
N ALA A 97 -2.06 9.40 -2.31
CA ALA A 97 -2.59 10.25 -1.26
C ALA A 97 -1.90 9.97 0.08
N SER A 98 -1.71 8.68 0.42
CA SER A 98 -0.97 8.27 1.62
C SER A 98 0.49 8.71 1.57
N ALA A 99 1.14 8.54 0.42
CA ALA A 99 2.53 8.96 0.27
C ALA A 99 2.71 10.46 0.50
N ARG A 100 1.79 11.30 0.01
CA ARG A 100 1.83 12.75 0.28
C ARG A 100 1.66 13.07 1.75
N TRP A 101 0.74 12.40 2.45
CA TRP A 101 0.56 12.60 3.88
C TRP A 101 1.80 12.20 4.66
N PHE A 102 2.36 11.01 4.45
CA PHE A 102 3.59 10.57 5.12
C PHE A 102 4.78 11.48 4.79
N SER A 103 4.94 11.88 3.53
CA SER A 103 5.96 12.81 3.09
C SER A 103 5.87 14.17 3.80
N SER A 104 4.65 14.69 4.02
CA SER A 104 4.43 15.95 4.76
C SER A 104 4.73 15.84 6.25
N HIS A 105 4.83 14.62 6.79
CA HIS A 105 5.18 14.33 8.18
C HIS A 105 6.63 13.80 8.33
N GLY A 106 7.47 13.99 7.31
CA GLY A 106 8.90 13.74 7.38
C GLY A 106 9.33 12.30 7.09
N PHE A 107 8.43 11.45 6.59
CA PHE A 107 8.78 10.09 6.15
C PHE A 107 9.34 10.07 4.73
N ALA A 108 10.26 9.15 4.48
CA ALA A 108 10.52 8.63 3.15
C ALA A 108 9.37 7.68 2.78
N ALA A 109 8.51 8.08 1.85
CA ALA A 109 7.34 7.27 1.48
C ALA A 109 7.56 6.54 0.16
N PHE A 110 7.16 5.26 0.11
CA PHE A 110 7.34 4.39 -1.03
C PHE A 110 6.01 3.71 -1.39
N VAL A 111 5.44 4.03 -2.54
CA VAL A 111 4.22 3.36 -3.01
C VAL A 111 4.61 2.12 -3.81
N LEU A 112 4.20 0.95 -3.32
CA LEU A 112 4.48 -0.33 -3.96
C LEU A 112 3.35 -0.69 -4.95
N ARG A 113 3.68 -0.71 -6.23
CA ARG A 113 2.87 -1.34 -7.26
C ARG A 113 3.26 -2.82 -7.31
N TYR A 114 2.65 -3.61 -6.44
CA TYR A 114 2.88 -5.05 -6.40
C TYR A 114 2.09 -5.78 -7.48
N ARG A 115 2.50 -6.99 -7.82
CA ARG A 115 1.87 -7.86 -8.82
C ARG A 115 0.49 -8.30 -8.38
N VAL A 116 -0.46 -8.36 -9.33
CA VAL A 116 -1.88 -8.60 -9.05
C VAL A 116 -2.49 -9.67 -9.97
N ALA A 117 -3.59 -10.26 -9.55
CA ALA A 117 -4.28 -11.33 -10.26
C ALA A 117 -4.82 -10.92 -11.64
N TYR A 118 -5.04 -9.63 -11.90
CA TYR A 118 -5.39 -9.15 -13.24
C TYR A 118 -4.35 -9.57 -14.29
N ASN A 119 -3.08 -9.60 -13.91
CA ASN A 119 -1.96 -10.05 -14.74
C ASN A 119 -1.54 -11.50 -14.43
N CYS A 120 -2.46 -12.32 -13.89
CA CYS A 120 -2.24 -13.72 -13.55
C CYS A 120 -1.20 -13.95 -12.43
N HIS A 121 -1.01 -12.99 -11.54
CA HIS A 121 -0.14 -13.10 -10.38
C HIS A 121 -0.92 -13.43 -9.11
N HIS A 122 -0.46 -14.47 -8.42
CA HIS A 122 -1.04 -14.99 -7.20
C HIS A 122 0.06 -15.18 -6.14
N TYR A 123 -0.30 -15.57 -4.93
CA TYR A 123 0.70 -15.94 -3.92
C TYR A 123 1.70 -16.97 -4.51
N PRO A 124 3.01 -16.79 -4.29
CA PRO A 124 3.65 -15.87 -3.34
C PRO A 124 4.02 -14.49 -3.92
N ASP A 125 3.67 -14.18 -5.16
CA ASP A 125 4.14 -13.01 -5.92
C ASP A 125 4.01 -11.69 -5.15
N GLN A 126 2.89 -11.48 -4.45
CA GLN A 126 2.62 -10.26 -3.69
C GLN A 126 3.55 -10.12 -2.48
N LEU A 127 3.77 -11.23 -1.76
CA LEU A 127 4.66 -11.25 -0.61
C LEU A 127 6.12 -11.08 -1.02
N GLU A 128 6.55 -11.73 -2.11
CA GLU A 128 7.88 -11.53 -2.70
C GLU A 128 8.15 -10.05 -2.99
N ASP A 129 7.17 -9.37 -3.61
CA ASP A 129 7.30 -7.95 -3.99
C ASP A 129 7.45 -7.05 -2.75
N LEU A 130 6.67 -7.30 -1.69
CA LEU A 130 6.78 -6.52 -0.46
C LEU A 130 8.08 -6.83 0.30
N GLN A 131 8.47 -8.09 0.40
CA GLN A 131 9.75 -8.46 1.02
C GLN A 131 10.94 -7.86 0.27
N MET A 132 10.90 -7.89 -1.06
CA MET A 132 11.94 -7.25 -1.88
C MET A 132 11.98 -5.74 -1.69
N ALA A 133 10.82 -5.07 -1.56
CA ALA A 133 10.77 -3.64 -1.26
C ALA A 133 11.38 -3.31 0.10
N ILE A 134 11.10 -4.11 1.13
CA ILE A 134 11.67 -3.93 2.48
C ILE A 134 13.20 -4.08 2.42
N VAL A 135 13.70 -5.15 1.82
CA VAL A 135 15.14 -5.41 1.69
C VAL A 135 15.82 -4.31 0.89
N TYR A 136 15.27 -3.94 -0.27
CA TYR A 136 15.80 -2.86 -1.10
C TYR A 136 15.96 -1.55 -0.32
N ILE A 137 14.95 -1.13 0.43
CA ILE A 137 15.01 0.10 1.22
C ILE A 137 16.05 -0.02 2.35
N ARG A 138 16.18 -1.18 3.01
CA ARG A 138 17.21 -1.41 4.04
C ARG A 138 18.63 -1.32 3.47
N GLU A 139 18.88 -1.97 2.34
CA GLU A 139 20.18 -1.99 1.67
C GLU A 139 20.56 -0.59 1.14
N HIS A 140 19.58 0.21 0.72
CA HIS A 140 19.78 1.57 0.21
C HIS A 140 19.43 2.66 1.23
N ALA A 141 19.34 2.32 2.52
CA ALA A 141 18.91 3.26 3.55
C ALA A 141 19.80 4.52 3.62
N GLY A 142 21.09 4.38 3.32
CA GLY A 142 22.02 5.51 3.22
C GLY A 142 21.69 6.50 2.11
N ASP A 143 21.25 6.00 0.95
CA ASP A 143 20.92 6.82 -0.23
C ASP A 143 19.69 7.69 -0.01
N PHE A 144 18.78 7.25 0.87
CA PHE A 144 17.53 7.93 1.21
C PHE A 144 17.55 8.61 2.60
N ASN A 145 18.70 8.61 3.30
CA ASN A 145 18.83 9.07 4.67
C ASN A 145 17.84 8.39 5.66
N ILE A 146 17.58 7.09 5.48
CA ILE A 146 16.62 6.31 6.26
C ILE A 146 17.32 5.59 7.42
N ASP A 147 16.66 5.54 8.59
CA ASP A 147 16.97 4.56 9.63
C ASP A 147 16.43 3.20 9.23
N LYS A 148 17.33 2.27 8.94
CA LYS A 148 16.96 0.91 8.48
C LYS A 148 16.18 0.09 9.52
N ASN A 149 16.10 0.55 10.76
CA ASN A 149 15.30 -0.05 11.83
C ASN A 149 13.95 0.67 12.05
N LYS A 150 13.59 1.60 11.16
CA LYS A 150 12.31 2.34 11.18
C LYS A 150 11.62 2.29 9.82
N ILE A 151 11.47 1.09 9.25
CA ILE A 151 10.80 0.85 7.97
C ILE A 151 9.50 0.11 8.23
N GLY A 152 8.38 0.81 8.15
CA GLY A 152 7.05 0.25 8.32
C GLY A 152 6.31 0.01 7.02
N ALA A 153 5.17 -0.67 7.12
CA ALA A 153 4.27 -0.88 6.01
C ALA A 153 2.83 -0.53 6.37
N ILE A 154 2.18 0.27 5.52
CA ILE A 154 0.75 0.55 5.58
C ILE A 154 0.05 -0.12 4.41
N GLY A 155 -1.08 -0.75 4.67
CA GLY A 155 -1.85 -1.42 3.62
C GLY A 155 -3.35 -1.22 3.79
N TYR A 156 -4.04 -1.16 2.66
CA TYR A 156 -5.46 -0.89 2.58
C TYR A 156 -6.22 -2.11 2.08
N SER A 157 -7.31 -2.52 2.73
CA SER A 157 -8.13 -3.64 2.26
C SER A 157 -7.28 -4.93 2.06
N ALA A 158 -7.18 -5.45 0.84
CA ALA A 158 -6.27 -6.55 0.50
C ALA A 158 -4.79 -6.19 0.73
N GLY A 159 -4.38 -4.93 0.54
CA GLY A 159 -3.05 -4.44 0.92
C GLY A 159 -2.83 -4.49 2.44
N GLY A 160 -3.91 -4.31 3.23
CA GLY A 160 -3.89 -4.50 4.69
C GLY A 160 -3.57 -5.94 5.07
N HIS A 161 -4.16 -6.92 4.37
CA HIS A 161 -3.80 -8.32 4.50
C HIS A 161 -2.33 -8.56 4.15
N LEU A 162 -1.83 -7.96 3.06
CA LEU A 162 -0.45 -8.13 2.61
C LEU A 162 0.56 -7.63 3.64
N VAL A 163 0.35 -6.46 4.24
CA VAL A 163 1.29 -5.94 5.26
C VAL A 163 1.22 -6.72 6.57
N THR A 164 0.03 -7.21 6.96
CA THR A 164 -0.12 -8.11 8.11
C THR A 164 0.61 -9.43 7.85
N MET A 165 0.40 -10.03 6.68
CA MET A 165 1.09 -11.26 6.25
C MET A 165 2.62 -11.08 6.24
N ALA A 166 3.13 -9.94 5.79
CA ALA A 166 4.57 -9.67 5.82
C ALA A 166 5.13 -9.59 7.24
N GLY A 167 4.36 -9.07 8.19
CA GLY A 167 4.72 -9.07 9.61
C GLY A 167 4.74 -10.49 10.21
N GLU A 168 3.68 -11.26 9.97
CA GLU A 168 3.49 -12.59 10.53
C GLU A 168 4.43 -13.65 9.93
N PHE A 169 4.59 -13.60 8.61
CA PHE A 169 5.30 -14.64 7.86
C PHE A 169 6.81 -14.42 7.78
N ALA A 170 7.34 -13.31 8.27
CA ALA A 170 8.76 -12.98 8.16
C ALA A 170 9.72 -14.07 8.68
N GLY A 171 9.32 -14.77 9.75
CA GLY A 171 10.11 -15.85 10.35
C GLY A 171 9.95 -17.21 9.67
N THR A 172 8.88 -17.42 8.89
CA THR A 172 8.50 -18.72 8.33
C THR A 172 8.47 -18.77 6.80
N HIS A 173 8.16 -17.64 6.15
CA HIS A 173 7.99 -17.53 4.70
C HIS A 173 8.90 -16.43 4.14
N ASN A 174 10.22 -16.67 4.17
CA ASN A 174 11.16 -15.81 3.44
C ASN A 174 11.15 -16.24 1.96
N GLU A 175 10.35 -15.56 1.16
CA GLU A 175 10.19 -15.89 -0.26
C GLU A 175 11.44 -15.53 -1.07
N LEU A 176 12.22 -14.52 -0.64
CA LEU A 176 13.46 -14.15 -1.30
C LEU A 176 14.51 -15.28 -1.22
N THR A 177 14.63 -15.93 -0.06
CA THR A 177 15.50 -17.11 0.10
C THR A 177 15.06 -18.25 -0.81
N LYS A 178 13.76 -18.49 -0.98
CA LYS A 178 13.23 -19.51 -1.92
C LYS A 178 13.58 -19.20 -3.37
N LEU A 179 13.72 -17.91 -3.71
CA LEU A 179 14.19 -17.45 -5.03
C LEU A 179 15.71 -17.47 -5.19
N GLY A 180 16.46 -17.85 -4.15
CA GLY A 180 17.92 -17.85 -4.16
C GLY A 180 18.54 -16.46 -4.00
N ILE A 181 17.80 -15.50 -3.48
CA ILE A 181 18.28 -14.14 -3.17
C ILE A 181 18.85 -14.17 -1.76
N GLU A 182 20.15 -13.96 -1.65
CA GLU A 182 20.85 -13.88 -0.38
C GLU A 182 20.91 -12.43 0.09
N THR A 183 20.46 -12.17 1.30
CA THR A 183 20.54 -10.88 1.98
C THR A 183 20.74 -11.09 3.48
N THR A 184 21.44 -10.16 4.11
CA THR A 184 21.58 -10.10 5.58
C THR A 184 20.50 -9.24 6.21
N GLU A 185 19.72 -8.53 5.40
CA GLU A 185 18.66 -7.66 5.88
C GLU A 185 17.38 -8.43 6.18
N SER A 186 16.62 -7.97 7.17
CA SER A 186 15.34 -8.55 7.55
C SER A 186 14.28 -8.28 6.48
N VAL A 187 13.48 -9.28 6.15
CA VAL A 187 12.27 -9.13 5.29
C VAL A 187 11.05 -8.63 6.08
N ARG A 188 11.16 -8.50 7.42
CA ARG A 188 10.07 -8.08 8.29
C ARG A 188 9.99 -6.55 8.37
N PRO A 189 8.80 -5.94 8.21
CA PRO A 189 8.62 -4.53 8.53
C PRO A 189 8.79 -4.28 10.03
N ASP A 190 9.22 -3.07 10.43
CA ASP A 190 9.44 -2.73 11.84
C ASP A 190 8.12 -2.35 12.55
N PHE A 191 7.10 -1.95 11.79
CA PHE A 191 5.72 -1.73 12.24
C PHE A 191 4.76 -1.90 11.06
N VAL A 192 3.49 -2.27 11.33
CA VAL A 192 2.48 -2.50 10.30
C VAL A 192 1.18 -1.75 10.60
N MET A 193 0.53 -1.27 9.56
CA MET A 193 -0.66 -0.43 9.65
C MET A 193 -1.75 -0.93 8.68
N PRO A 194 -2.48 -2.01 9.02
CA PRO A 194 -3.61 -2.48 8.21
C PRO A 194 -4.85 -1.60 8.40
N ILE A 195 -5.34 -1.03 7.29
CA ILE A 195 -6.48 -0.12 7.24
C ILE A 195 -7.65 -0.83 6.54
N TYR A 196 -8.79 -0.95 7.23
CA TYR A 196 -9.96 -1.77 6.84
C TYR A 196 -9.54 -3.09 6.17
N PRO A 197 -8.66 -3.88 6.85
CA PRO A 197 -7.97 -4.97 6.20
C PRO A 197 -8.88 -6.17 5.93
N VAL A 198 -8.65 -6.84 4.82
CA VAL A 198 -8.93 -8.27 4.77
C VAL A 198 -8.01 -8.93 5.78
N VAL A 199 -8.52 -9.85 6.57
CA VAL A 199 -7.77 -10.59 7.60
C VAL A 199 -8.00 -12.08 7.45
N SER A 200 -9.27 -12.50 7.46
CA SER A 200 -9.66 -13.89 7.43
C SER A 200 -9.88 -14.41 6.01
N MET A 201 -9.43 -15.63 5.78
CA MET A 201 -9.77 -16.42 4.59
C MET A 201 -10.84 -17.48 4.87
N GLN A 202 -11.45 -17.45 6.07
CA GLN A 202 -12.52 -18.35 6.46
C GLN A 202 -13.80 -18.09 5.67
N ASP A 203 -14.72 -19.06 5.64
CA ASP A 203 -15.93 -18.96 4.81
C ASP A 203 -16.99 -18.01 5.38
N ASP A 204 -16.96 -17.78 6.69
CA ASP A 204 -17.93 -16.97 7.43
C ASP A 204 -17.73 -15.45 7.19
N ILE A 205 -16.50 -14.97 7.22
CA ILE A 205 -16.20 -13.52 7.10
C ILE A 205 -15.18 -13.19 6.01
N GLY A 206 -14.53 -14.18 5.42
CA GLY A 206 -13.48 -13.97 4.43
C GLY A 206 -13.99 -13.27 3.18
N HIS A 207 -13.25 -12.24 2.73
CA HIS A 207 -13.56 -11.56 1.48
C HIS A 207 -13.22 -12.45 0.29
N LYS A 208 -14.25 -13.08 -0.30
CA LYS A 208 -14.11 -14.13 -1.33
C LYS A 208 -13.31 -13.72 -2.56
N TRP A 209 -13.43 -12.46 -2.98
CA TRP A 209 -12.68 -11.96 -4.14
C TRP A 209 -11.19 -11.85 -3.83
N SER A 210 -10.82 -11.28 -2.67
CA SER A 210 -9.42 -11.22 -2.24
C SER A 210 -8.81 -12.60 -2.07
N ARG A 211 -9.52 -13.54 -1.43
CA ARG A 211 -9.07 -14.94 -1.28
C ARG A 211 -8.77 -15.57 -2.62
N ARG A 212 -9.69 -15.45 -3.58
CA ARG A 212 -9.52 -15.99 -4.93
C ARG A 212 -8.35 -15.34 -5.67
N SER A 213 -8.24 -14.02 -5.61
CA SER A 213 -7.18 -13.28 -6.30
C SER A 213 -5.81 -13.59 -5.70
N LEU A 214 -5.70 -13.76 -4.38
CA LEU A 214 -4.46 -14.14 -3.73
C LEU A 214 -4.06 -15.58 -4.05
N LEU A 215 -4.97 -16.55 -3.84
CA LEU A 215 -4.65 -17.97 -3.90
C LEU A 215 -4.73 -18.56 -5.31
N GLY A 216 -5.48 -17.94 -6.22
CA GLY A 216 -5.55 -18.35 -7.63
C GLY A 216 -6.05 -19.78 -7.86
N HIS A 217 -5.80 -20.29 -9.07
CA HIS A 217 -6.16 -21.65 -9.46
C HIS A 217 -5.09 -22.71 -9.12
N GLN A 218 -3.87 -22.31 -8.84
CA GLN A 218 -2.76 -23.22 -8.55
C GLN A 218 -2.94 -23.93 -7.19
N TRP A 219 -3.72 -23.35 -6.29
CA TRP A 219 -4.04 -23.86 -4.97
C TRP A 219 -5.31 -24.73 -4.98
N LYS A 220 -5.49 -25.54 -6.03
CA LYS A 220 -6.62 -26.48 -6.11
C LYS A 220 -6.39 -27.62 -5.15
N GLU A 221 -7.41 -27.95 -4.38
CA GLU A 221 -7.46 -29.23 -3.69
C GLU A 221 -7.38 -30.38 -4.69
N PRO A 222 -6.77 -31.53 -4.32
CA PRO A 222 -6.69 -32.70 -5.18
C PRO A 222 -8.03 -33.18 -5.76
N ASN A 223 -9.14 -32.83 -5.10
CA ASN A 223 -10.50 -33.26 -5.44
C ASN A 223 -11.38 -32.11 -6.00
N ALA A 224 -10.85 -30.91 -6.24
CA ALA A 224 -11.63 -29.86 -6.87
C ALA A 224 -11.97 -30.26 -8.31
N THR A 225 -13.25 -30.38 -8.62
CA THR A 225 -13.75 -30.77 -9.93
C THR A 225 -13.17 -29.90 -11.05
N LYS A 226 -12.49 -30.53 -12.01
CA LYS A 226 -11.97 -29.88 -13.23
C LYS A 226 -13.13 -29.31 -14.02
N GLY A 227 -13.20 -28.01 -14.17
CA GLY A 227 -14.12 -27.40 -15.14
C GLY A 227 -14.44 -25.94 -14.85
N TRP A 228 -14.40 -25.13 -15.90
CA TRP A 228 -14.99 -23.81 -15.96
C TRP A 228 -16.52 -23.96 -15.98
N SER A 229 -17.17 -24.02 -14.84
CA SER A 229 -18.61 -23.83 -14.75
C SER A 229 -18.91 -22.55 -13.97
N LEU A 230 -19.93 -21.80 -14.36
CA LEU A 230 -20.36 -20.56 -13.69
C LEU A 230 -20.53 -20.72 -12.16
N PRO A 231 -21.01 -21.84 -11.61
CA PRO A 231 -20.99 -22.08 -10.15
C PRO A 231 -19.59 -22.16 -9.56
N ASN A 232 -18.58 -22.65 -10.32
CA ASN A 232 -17.20 -22.75 -9.86
C ASN A 232 -16.43 -21.43 -10.00
N PHE A 233 -16.97 -20.45 -10.70
CA PHE A 233 -16.38 -19.10 -10.78
C PHE A 233 -16.32 -18.43 -9.39
N TRP A 234 -17.28 -18.74 -8.52
CA TRP A 234 -17.37 -18.20 -7.16
C TRP A 234 -17.02 -19.20 -6.05
N GLY A 235 -16.86 -20.47 -6.39
CA GLY A 235 -16.77 -21.58 -5.46
C GLY A 235 -15.54 -22.45 -5.64
N HIS A 236 -14.32 -21.91 -5.59
CA HIS A 236 -13.17 -22.77 -5.34
C HIS A 236 -13.23 -23.20 -3.86
N ALA A 237 -13.42 -24.50 -3.63
CA ALA A 237 -13.23 -25.06 -2.32
C ALA A 237 -11.73 -25.10 -2.02
N TYR A 238 -11.26 -24.14 -1.22
CA TYR A 238 -9.92 -24.19 -0.65
C TYR A 238 -9.94 -25.13 0.57
N SER A 239 -8.82 -25.83 0.82
CA SER A 239 -8.70 -26.65 2.01
C SER A 239 -8.82 -25.80 3.28
N GLN A 240 -9.25 -26.42 4.36
CA GLN A 240 -9.31 -25.71 5.63
C GLN A 240 -7.91 -25.26 6.04
N SER A 241 -6.89 -26.14 5.88
CA SER A 241 -5.50 -25.79 6.18
C SER A 241 -4.99 -24.58 5.41
N LEU A 242 -5.36 -24.45 4.12
CA LEU A 242 -4.98 -23.30 3.31
C LEU A 242 -5.71 -22.02 3.75
N LYS A 243 -6.99 -22.12 4.10
CA LYS A 243 -7.72 -20.98 4.68
C LYS A 243 -7.13 -20.57 6.02
N ASP A 244 -6.75 -21.53 6.86
CA ASP A 244 -6.13 -21.27 8.15
C ASP A 244 -4.76 -20.62 7.99
N GLU A 245 -3.93 -21.09 7.06
CA GLU A 245 -2.61 -20.52 6.75
C GLU A 245 -2.68 -19.05 6.36
N PHE A 246 -3.68 -18.65 5.55
CA PHE A 246 -3.83 -17.29 5.08
C PHE A 246 -4.88 -16.46 5.86
N SER A 247 -5.34 -16.95 7.01
CA SER A 247 -6.15 -16.19 7.95
C SER A 247 -5.24 -15.60 9.03
N MET A 248 -4.97 -14.31 8.92
CA MET A 248 -3.96 -13.63 9.74
C MET A 248 -4.28 -13.70 11.24
N GLU A 249 -5.56 -13.69 11.62
CA GLU A 249 -5.99 -13.84 13.01
C GLU A 249 -5.62 -15.19 13.65
N LEU A 250 -5.23 -16.16 12.83
CA LEU A 250 -4.83 -17.50 13.30
C LEU A 250 -3.31 -17.70 13.39
N ASN A 251 -2.53 -16.77 12.83
CA ASN A 251 -1.10 -16.97 12.60
C ASN A 251 -0.20 -15.94 13.29
N VAL A 252 -0.75 -15.11 14.18
CA VAL A 252 0.01 -14.06 14.89
C VAL A 252 1.19 -14.66 15.66
N PRO A 253 2.45 -14.37 15.29
CA PRO A 253 3.63 -14.86 16.02
C PRO A 253 3.89 -14.01 17.26
N ASP A 254 4.71 -14.54 18.18
CA ASP A 254 5.04 -13.83 19.43
C ASP A 254 5.93 -12.58 19.19
N ASP A 255 6.56 -12.50 18.03
CA ASP A 255 7.42 -11.39 17.62
C ASP A 255 6.79 -10.49 16.52
N MET A 256 5.45 -10.51 16.41
CA MET A 256 4.71 -9.63 15.48
C MET A 256 5.09 -8.16 15.73
N PRO A 257 5.35 -7.36 14.68
CA PRO A 257 5.62 -5.94 14.82
C PRO A 257 4.47 -5.16 15.48
N PRO A 258 4.74 -4.00 16.11
CA PRO A 258 3.69 -3.09 16.54
C PRO A 258 2.69 -2.81 15.42
N THR A 259 1.38 -2.88 15.75
CA THR A 259 0.32 -2.92 14.73
C THR A 259 -0.73 -1.83 14.99
N PHE A 260 -1.05 -1.03 13.96
CA PHE A 260 -2.15 -0.08 13.98
C PHE A 260 -3.28 -0.57 13.07
N ILE A 261 -4.45 -0.82 13.63
CA ILE A 261 -5.64 -1.28 12.89
C ILE A 261 -6.66 -0.16 12.84
N LEU A 262 -7.27 0.07 11.67
CA LEU A 262 -8.41 0.97 11.51
C LEU A 262 -9.52 0.29 10.72
N ALA A 263 -10.76 0.38 11.19
CA ALA A 263 -11.92 -0.12 10.46
C ALA A 263 -13.20 0.66 10.82
N CYS A 264 -14.21 0.56 9.94
CA CYS A 264 -15.56 1.10 10.19
C CYS A 264 -16.55 -0.04 10.38
N GLU A 265 -17.47 0.11 11.35
CA GLU A 265 -18.48 -0.90 11.70
C GLU A 265 -19.47 -1.14 10.56
N ASP A 266 -19.72 -0.11 9.74
CA ASP A 266 -20.64 -0.14 8.61
C ASP A 266 -19.98 -0.54 7.27
N ASP A 267 -18.76 -1.13 7.29
CA ASP A 267 -18.06 -1.54 6.07
C ASP A 267 -18.85 -2.62 5.30
N PRO A 268 -19.34 -2.31 4.08
CA PRO A 268 -20.14 -3.25 3.30
C PRO A 268 -19.31 -4.21 2.45
N VAL A 269 -17.98 -4.06 2.41
CA VAL A 269 -17.07 -4.82 1.53
C VAL A 269 -16.27 -5.83 2.32
N VAL A 270 -15.53 -5.36 3.33
CA VAL A 270 -14.78 -6.21 4.25
C VAL A 270 -15.45 -6.15 5.60
N ILE A 271 -16.10 -7.25 6.00
CA ILE A 271 -16.87 -7.32 7.22
C ILE A 271 -15.99 -6.91 8.41
N TYR A 272 -16.47 -5.97 9.22
CA TYR A 272 -15.80 -5.37 10.38
C TYR A 272 -15.16 -6.41 11.33
N GLU A 273 -15.80 -7.58 11.47
CA GLU A 273 -15.28 -8.71 12.26
C GLU A 273 -13.88 -9.18 11.85
N ASN A 274 -13.42 -8.90 10.60
CA ASN A 274 -12.03 -9.14 10.21
C ASN A 274 -11.06 -8.40 11.14
N SER A 275 -11.27 -7.10 11.33
CA SER A 275 -10.43 -6.27 12.20
C SER A 275 -10.56 -6.65 13.68
N VAL A 276 -11.79 -6.98 14.13
CA VAL A 276 -12.04 -7.44 15.51
C VAL A 276 -11.31 -8.74 15.83
N ARG A 277 -11.25 -9.69 14.90
CA ARG A 277 -10.51 -10.94 15.10
C ARG A 277 -9.02 -10.71 15.16
N LEU A 278 -8.48 -9.85 14.31
CA LEU A 278 -7.06 -9.51 14.36
C LEU A 278 -6.69 -8.82 15.68
N ASP A 279 -7.48 -7.85 16.12
CA ASP A 279 -7.31 -7.16 17.41
C ASP A 279 -7.24 -8.16 18.57
N LYS A 280 -8.21 -9.08 18.65
CA LYS A 280 -8.24 -10.14 19.68
C LYS A 280 -7.02 -11.07 19.61
N ALA A 281 -6.56 -11.41 18.41
CA ALA A 281 -5.41 -12.28 18.23
C ALA A 281 -4.10 -11.61 18.68
N LEU A 282 -3.91 -10.31 18.33
CA LEU A 282 -2.78 -9.50 18.79
C LEU A 282 -2.81 -9.34 20.32
N ALA A 283 -3.98 -9.04 20.90
CA ALA A 283 -4.15 -8.93 22.36
C ALA A 283 -3.82 -10.24 23.08
N ALA A 284 -4.26 -11.37 22.55
CA ALA A 284 -3.97 -12.70 23.12
C ALA A 284 -2.47 -13.03 23.16
N LYS A 285 -1.69 -12.44 22.27
CA LYS A 285 -0.22 -12.57 22.17
C LYS A 285 0.53 -11.44 22.87
N ASN A 286 -0.16 -10.47 23.48
CA ASN A 286 0.41 -9.27 24.08
C ASN A 286 1.25 -8.43 23.10
N ILE A 287 0.91 -8.46 21.82
CA ILE A 287 1.55 -7.63 20.79
C ILE A 287 1.14 -6.16 21.00
N PRO A 288 2.08 -5.21 21.00
CA PRO A 288 1.75 -3.78 21.03
C PRO A 288 0.88 -3.41 19.82
N HIS A 289 -0.35 -2.97 20.05
CA HIS A 289 -1.25 -2.58 18.96
C HIS A 289 -2.27 -1.53 19.40
N LEU A 290 -2.81 -0.81 18.40
CA LEU A 290 -3.92 0.11 18.57
C LEU A 290 -5.01 -0.22 17.54
N PHE A 291 -6.20 -0.55 18.00
CA PHE A 291 -7.37 -0.70 17.14
C PHE A 291 -8.26 0.54 17.24
N VAL A 292 -8.43 1.23 16.13
CA VAL A 292 -9.32 2.38 15.96
C VAL A 292 -10.56 1.95 15.21
N SER A 293 -11.71 2.12 15.81
CA SER A 293 -13.03 1.80 15.23
C SER A 293 -13.86 3.06 15.08
N TYR A 294 -14.53 3.19 13.94
CA TYR A 294 -15.55 4.23 13.72
C TYR A 294 -16.90 3.58 13.38
N PRO A 295 -18.02 4.11 13.92
CA PRO A 295 -19.34 3.57 13.62
C PRO A 295 -19.73 3.68 12.15
N LYS A 296 -19.21 4.71 11.46
CA LYS A 296 -19.49 5.00 10.05
C LYS A 296 -18.21 5.37 9.31
N GLY A 297 -18.15 5.05 8.03
CA GLY A 297 -17.02 5.36 7.18
C GLY A 297 -16.91 4.41 5.99
N GLY A 298 -17.57 3.27 6.05
CA GLY A 298 -17.59 2.28 4.97
C GLY A 298 -16.21 1.72 4.63
N HIS A 299 -15.96 1.54 3.34
CA HIS A 299 -14.73 0.94 2.82
C HIS A 299 -14.04 1.83 1.78
N GLY A 300 -12.71 1.76 1.67
CA GLY A 300 -11.96 2.39 0.56
C GLY A 300 -11.79 3.90 0.69
N PHE A 301 -11.90 4.47 1.89
CA PHE A 301 -11.72 5.92 2.10
C PHE A 301 -10.26 6.39 1.93
N GLY A 302 -9.26 5.53 2.17
CA GLY A 302 -7.84 5.88 2.04
C GLY A 302 -7.41 7.04 2.94
N MET A 303 -6.43 7.83 2.48
CA MET A 303 -6.01 9.09 3.13
C MET A 303 -6.45 10.33 2.33
N LYS A 304 -7.58 10.25 1.63
CA LYS A 304 -8.05 11.36 0.81
C LYS A 304 -8.67 12.45 1.69
N GLU A 305 -8.21 13.69 1.55
CA GLU A 305 -8.64 14.87 2.31
C GLU A 305 -10.14 15.22 2.18
N ASN A 306 -10.86 14.65 1.22
CA ASN A 306 -12.29 14.89 0.96
C ASN A 306 -12.99 13.57 0.65
N SER A 307 -12.88 12.58 1.50
CA SER A 307 -13.72 11.39 1.39
C SER A 307 -15.09 11.73 1.96
N PHE A 308 -16.14 11.61 1.16
CA PHE A 308 -17.54 11.78 1.60
C PHE A 308 -17.94 10.88 2.79
N ILE A 309 -17.08 9.93 3.13
CA ILE A 309 -17.33 8.86 4.07
C ILE A 309 -16.73 9.18 5.44
N MET A 310 -15.66 10.01 5.49
CA MET A 310 -14.90 10.33 6.71
C MET A 310 -14.72 11.85 6.88
N GLU A 311 -15.69 12.65 6.48
CA GLU A 311 -15.62 14.13 6.54
C GLU A 311 -15.31 14.69 7.94
N GLU A 312 -15.65 13.95 9.00
CA GLU A 312 -15.47 14.38 10.39
C GLU A 312 -14.27 13.76 11.10
N SER A 313 -13.54 12.84 10.43
CA SER A 313 -12.44 12.13 11.07
C SER A 313 -11.09 12.37 10.40
N HIS A 314 -10.23 13.05 11.11
CA HIS A 314 -8.81 13.17 10.81
C HIS A 314 -8.02 12.01 11.48
N TRP A 315 -8.45 10.75 11.22
CA TRP A 315 -7.89 9.57 11.87
C TRP A 315 -6.36 9.47 11.75
N ASN A 316 -5.81 9.94 10.64
CA ASN A 316 -4.39 9.98 10.36
C ASN A 316 -3.66 10.94 11.32
N ASP A 317 -4.17 12.16 11.52
CA ASP A 317 -3.56 13.16 12.39
C ASP A 317 -3.90 12.92 13.87
N GLU A 318 -5.11 12.46 14.17
CA GLU A 318 -5.62 12.32 15.54
C GLU A 318 -5.28 10.98 16.20
N LYS A 319 -5.08 9.92 15.41
CA LYS A 319 -4.84 8.56 15.90
C LYS A 319 -3.52 7.97 15.43
N LEU A 320 -3.28 7.97 14.13
CA LEU A 320 -2.08 7.35 13.56
C LEU A 320 -0.80 8.12 13.94
N LEU A 321 -0.79 9.45 13.80
CA LEU A 321 0.37 10.26 14.11
C LEU A 321 0.78 10.16 15.59
N PRO A 322 -0.13 10.26 16.59
CA PRO A 322 0.19 10.01 17.99
C PRO A 322 0.72 8.59 18.24
N TRP A 323 0.12 7.56 17.63
CA TRP A 323 0.58 6.19 17.78
C TRP A 323 2.01 5.99 17.25
N LEU A 324 2.35 6.56 16.09
CA LEU A 324 3.72 6.53 15.54
C LEU A 324 4.76 7.17 16.48
N LYS A 325 4.35 8.20 17.23
CA LYS A 325 5.20 8.80 18.29
C LYS A 325 5.30 7.88 19.50
N GLU A 326 4.20 7.29 19.95
CA GLU A 326 4.17 6.37 21.09
C GLU A 326 5.11 5.18 20.90
N ILE A 327 5.15 4.59 19.70
CA ILE A 327 6.05 3.47 19.38
C ILE A 327 7.47 3.92 19.00
N GLY A 328 7.81 5.23 19.12
CA GLY A 328 9.16 5.76 18.90
C GLY A 328 9.61 5.85 17.44
N ILE A 329 8.69 5.81 16.50
CA ILE A 329 9.01 5.98 15.07
C ILE A 329 9.24 7.46 14.74
N LEU A 330 8.42 8.34 15.29
CA LEU A 330 8.58 9.79 15.24
C LEU A 330 9.01 10.35 16.60
N ASN A 331 9.68 11.51 16.57
CA ASN A 331 10.05 12.26 17.77
C ASN A 331 8.89 13.16 18.24
#